data_02255c652f4141b667a4075b2a5e3ad8
#
_entry.id   02255c652f4141b667a4075b2a5e3ad8
#
_cell.length_a   1.000
_cell.length_b   1.000
_cell.length_c   1.000
_cell.angle_alpha   90.00
_cell.angle_beta   90.00
_cell.angle_gamma   90.00
#
_symmetry.space_group_name_H-M   'P 1'
#
loop_
_entity.id
_entity.type
_entity.pdbx_description
1 polymer ?
#
loop_
_entity_poly.entity_id
_entity_poly.type
_entity_poly.pdbx_seq_one_letter_code
_entity_poly.pdbx_strand_id
1 'polypeptide(L)'
;MKNISSFKNVVRKYDYFLFDQWGVLHNGHKKFTEAEKCLEYLKLENKKIILISNSASPTVQSEANLKRLGFSEKLFDYCITSGQIALNNIKKDIYKKFGRKCYPLELSKQKIKYFNLDCTKKVESANFAMIADLKDGLSILDFAEHLDKIMKYKLPLLCANPDYLVHNKNTLSMSGGTIAELYSDLGGTVFRYGKPYEPIYQDIFKKMRITNLSKVLVIGDSLWHDIAGGKKMKLDSLWIKNGIHKSKLKKKDEINPLLEKYRPKYAISHLKL
;
A
#
# COMPACT_ATOMS: atom_id res chain seq x y z
N MET A 1 -17.16 15.49 -2.08
CA MET A 1 -16.27 15.03 -3.18
C MET A 1 -16.56 15.86 -4.44
N LYS A 2 -15.51 16.45 -5.05
CA LYS A 2 -15.60 17.19 -6.31
C LYS A 2 -15.12 16.31 -7.46
N ASN A 3 -15.97 16.03 -8.45
CA ASN A 3 -15.53 15.39 -9.69
C ASN A 3 -14.77 16.41 -10.55
N ILE A 4 -13.60 16.03 -11.06
CA ILE A 4 -12.78 16.82 -11.95
C ILE A 4 -12.65 16.17 -13.31
N SER A 5 -12.56 16.96 -14.38
CA SER A 5 -12.43 16.49 -15.76
C SER A 5 -10.97 16.34 -16.20
N SER A 6 -10.06 17.07 -15.56
CA SER A 6 -8.64 17.10 -15.86
C SER A 6 -7.82 17.21 -14.57
N PHE A 7 -6.67 16.53 -14.53
CA PHE A 7 -5.72 16.59 -13.44
C PHE A 7 -5.15 18.02 -13.24
N LYS A 8 -5.06 18.82 -14.30
CA LYS A 8 -4.65 20.23 -14.22
C LYS A 8 -5.46 21.05 -13.23
N ASN A 9 -6.73 20.67 -13.00
CA ASN A 9 -7.62 21.41 -12.08
C ASN A 9 -7.11 21.46 -10.62
N VAL A 10 -6.18 20.58 -10.26
CA VAL A 10 -5.68 20.46 -8.88
C VAL A 10 -4.19 20.79 -8.74
N VAL A 11 -3.39 20.71 -9.82
CA VAL A 11 -1.92 20.79 -9.77
C VAL A 11 -1.40 22.06 -9.07
N ARG A 12 -1.97 23.24 -9.35
CA ARG A 12 -1.50 24.50 -8.75
C ARG A 12 -1.69 24.61 -7.23
N LYS A 13 -2.52 23.74 -6.62
CA LYS A 13 -2.85 23.80 -5.20
C LYS A 13 -1.83 23.08 -4.32
N TYR A 14 -1.12 22.09 -4.88
CA TYR A 14 -0.24 21.22 -4.16
C TYR A 14 1.19 21.28 -4.70
N ASP A 15 2.14 20.89 -3.85
CA ASP A 15 3.57 20.86 -4.18
C ASP A 15 4.12 19.45 -4.15
N TYR A 16 3.47 18.55 -3.41
CA TYR A 16 3.84 17.13 -3.26
C TYR A 16 2.68 16.25 -3.68
N PHE A 17 2.95 15.27 -4.55
CA PHE A 17 1.97 14.36 -5.11
C PHE A 17 2.39 12.92 -4.78
N LEU A 18 1.60 12.25 -3.91
CA LEU A 18 1.82 10.87 -3.49
C LEU A 18 0.96 9.96 -4.35
N PHE A 19 1.59 9.24 -5.26
CA PHE A 19 0.91 8.35 -6.21
C PHE A 19 0.98 6.90 -5.76
N ASP A 20 -0.18 6.23 -5.74
CA ASP A 20 -0.20 4.80 -5.88
C ASP A 20 0.26 4.38 -7.28
N GLN A 21 0.67 3.12 -7.43
CA GLN A 21 1.23 2.60 -8.68
C GLN A 21 0.20 1.79 -9.47
N TRP A 22 -0.30 0.68 -8.89
CA TRP A 22 -1.27 -0.19 -9.52
C TRP A 22 -2.64 0.50 -9.66
N GLY A 23 -3.28 0.36 -10.84
CA GLY A 23 -4.57 1.00 -11.09
C GLY A 23 -4.51 2.52 -11.34
N VAL A 24 -3.37 3.16 -11.06
CA VAL A 24 -3.12 4.60 -11.23
C VAL A 24 -2.12 4.89 -12.33
N LEU A 25 -0.94 4.29 -12.29
CA LEU A 25 0.14 4.49 -13.26
C LEU A 25 0.22 3.35 -14.27
N HIS A 26 -0.09 2.14 -13.86
CA HIS A 26 0.00 0.93 -14.69
C HIS A 26 -0.97 -0.18 -14.21
N ASN A 27 -1.10 -1.23 -15.02
CA ASN A 27 -1.87 -2.44 -14.69
C ASN A 27 -0.96 -3.68 -14.49
N GLY A 28 0.33 -3.48 -14.21
CA GLY A 28 1.33 -4.53 -14.05
C GLY A 28 1.95 -5.03 -15.36
N HIS A 29 1.27 -4.88 -16.48
CA HIS A 29 1.74 -5.31 -17.82
C HIS A 29 2.17 -4.13 -18.68
N LYS A 30 1.45 -3.02 -18.60
CA LYS A 30 1.74 -1.79 -19.35
C LYS A 30 1.47 -0.55 -18.52
N LYS A 31 2.23 0.51 -18.79
CA LYS A 31 1.97 1.84 -18.25
C LYS A 31 0.72 2.45 -18.88
N PHE A 32 0.08 3.36 -18.16
CA PHE A 32 -0.99 4.19 -18.70
C PHE A 32 -0.38 5.47 -19.28
N THR A 33 -0.49 5.63 -20.60
CA THR A 33 0.13 6.77 -21.33
C THR A 33 -0.33 8.12 -20.79
N GLU A 34 -1.62 8.27 -20.49
CA GLU A 34 -2.14 9.51 -19.95
C GLU A 34 -1.62 9.80 -18.52
N ALA A 35 -1.37 8.75 -17.71
CA ALA A 35 -0.75 8.92 -16.41
C ALA A 35 0.70 9.41 -16.55
N GLU A 36 1.48 8.88 -17.49
CA GLU A 36 2.85 9.35 -17.77
C GLU A 36 2.86 10.82 -18.16
N LYS A 37 1.97 11.26 -19.07
CA LYS A 37 1.82 12.68 -19.44
C LYS A 37 1.52 13.57 -18.22
N CYS A 38 0.71 13.06 -17.26
CA CYS A 38 0.44 13.79 -16.03
C CYS A 38 1.70 13.95 -15.15
N LEU A 39 2.54 12.90 -15.08
CA LEU A 39 3.81 12.99 -14.34
C LEU A 39 4.79 13.96 -15.02
N GLU A 40 4.92 13.92 -16.34
CA GLU A 40 5.73 14.86 -17.11
C GLU A 40 5.25 16.31 -16.89
N TYR A 41 3.94 16.53 -16.92
CA TYR A 41 3.36 17.84 -16.65
C TYR A 41 3.70 18.34 -15.23
N LEU A 42 3.64 17.47 -14.21
CA LEU A 42 4.06 17.81 -12.86
C LEU A 42 5.53 18.21 -12.78
N LYS A 43 6.41 17.55 -13.53
CA LYS A 43 7.85 17.91 -13.59
C LYS A 43 8.05 19.29 -14.23
N LEU A 44 7.31 19.60 -15.29
CA LEU A 44 7.32 20.96 -15.90
C LEU A 44 6.84 22.04 -14.92
N GLU A 45 5.87 21.72 -14.08
CA GLU A 45 5.36 22.59 -13.02
C GLU A 45 6.23 22.57 -11.74
N ASN A 46 7.44 21.98 -11.79
CA ASN A 46 8.38 21.85 -10.65
C ASN A 46 7.77 21.20 -9.40
N LYS A 47 6.82 20.26 -9.57
CA LYS A 47 6.18 19.52 -8.48
C LYS A 47 6.96 18.29 -8.08
N LYS A 48 6.84 17.88 -6.80
CA LYS A 48 7.47 16.69 -6.25
C LYS A 48 6.57 15.47 -6.41
N ILE A 49 7.11 14.42 -7.01
CA ILE A 49 6.40 13.18 -7.33
C ILE A 49 6.95 12.06 -6.46
N ILE A 50 6.11 11.52 -5.59
CA ILE A 50 6.44 10.46 -4.64
C ILE A 50 5.59 9.23 -4.97
N LEU A 51 6.22 8.08 -5.10
CA LEU A 51 5.54 6.80 -5.28
C LEU A 51 5.40 6.09 -3.94
N ILE A 52 4.17 5.67 -3.63
CA ILE A 52 3.84 4.97 -2.39
C ILE A 52 3.11 3.66 -2.72
N SER A 53 3.67 2.52 -2.31
CA SER A 53 3.14 1.19 -2.65
C SER A 53 2.99 0.30 -1.43
N ASN A 54 1.92 -0.51 -1.43
CA ASN A 54 1.71 -1.56 -0.42
C ASN A 54 2.44 -2.88 -0.72
N SER A 55 3.18 -2.95 -1.82
CA SER A 55 4.00 -4.11 -2.14
C SER A 55 4.96 -4.48 -1.00
N ALA A 56 4.99 -5.77 -0.63
CA ALA A 56 5.96 -6.30 0.32
C ALA A 56 7.36 -6.53 -0.29
N SER A 57 7.64 -5.99 -1.48
CA SER A 57 8.94 -6.07 -2.14
C SER A 57 9.84 -4.90 -1.74
N PRO A 58 11.18 -5.04 -1.95
CA PRO A 58 12.10 -3.91 -1.80
C PRO A 58 11.72 -2.72 -2.70
N THR A 59 12.01 -1.50 -2.26
CA THR A 59 11.80 -0.31 -3.09
C THR A 59 12.52 -0.41 -4.43
N VAL A 60 13.76 -0.88 -4.45
CA VAL A 60 14.55 -1.07 -5.68
C VAL A 60 13.87 -2.03 -6.68
N GLN A 61 13.12 -3.04 -6.20
CA GLN A 61 12.36 -3.93 -7.07
C GLN A 61 11.15 -3.22 -7.70
N SER A 62 10.50 -2.35 -6.94
CA SER A 62 9.40 -1.52 -7.45
C SER A 62 9.88 -0.56 -8.53
N GLU A 63 11.00 0.12 -8.31
CA GLU A 63 11.65 1.01 -9.28
C GLU A 63 12.07 0.25 -10.55
N ALA A 64 12.69 -0.92 -10.42
CA ALA A 64 13.04 -1.77 -11.54
C ALA A 64 11.81 -2.19 -12.38
N ASN A 65 10.68 -2.49 -11.72
CA ASN A 65 9.43 -2.80 -12.42
C ASN A 65 8.88 -1.59 -13.20
N LEU A 66 8.93 -0.39 -12.63
CA LEU A 66 8.51 0.83 -13.32
C LEU A 66 9.39 1.12 -14.56
N LYS A 67 10.69 0.93 -14.41
CA LYS A 67 11.64 1.05 -15.54
C LYS A 67 11.34 0.02 -16.64
N ARG A 68 11.07 -1.24 -16.27
CA ARG A 68 10.67 -2.30 -17.21
C ARG A 68 9.36 -1.95 -17.95
N LEU A 69 8.44 -1.25 -17.28
CA LEU A 69 7.19 -0.75 -17.87
C LEU A 69 7.40 0.49 -18.75
N GLY A 70 8.62 1.02 -18.82
CA GLY A 70 9.00 2.14 -19.69
C GLY A 70 8.81 3.53 -19.05
N PHE A 71 8.72 3.62 -17.71
CA PHE A 71 8.81 4.91 -17.03
C PHE A 71 10.26 5.36 -16.88
N SER A 72 10.52 6.64 -17.10
CA SER A 72 11.81 7.25 -16.78
C SER A 72 11.97 7.42 -15.27
N GLU A 73 13.10 6.99 -14.73
CA GLU A 73 13.46 7.18 -13.32
C GLU A 73 13.50 8.68 -12.92
N LYS A 74 13.77 9.57 -13.87
CA LYS A 74 13.80 11.02 -13.67
C LYS A 74 12.44 11.64 -13.33
N LEU A 75 11.35 10.90 -13.56
CA LEU A 75 10.00 11.36 -13.23
C LEU A 75 9.71 11.36 -11.73
N PHE A 76 10.45 10.57 -10.95
CA PHE A 76 10.14 10.35 -9.54
C PHE A 76 11.21 10.98 -8.63
N ASP A 77 10.77 11.70 -7.59
CA ASP A 77 11.66 12.27 -6.59
C ASP A 77 11.90 11.30 -5.43
N TYR A 78 10.96 10.39 -5.17
CA TYR A 78 11.08 9.36 -4.14
C TYR A 78 10.14 8.19 -4.43
N CYS A 79 10.56 6.98 -4.04
CA CYS A 79 9.74 5.77 -4.08
C CYS A 79 9.86 5.05 -2.74
N ILE A 80 8.76 4.52 -2.23
CA ILE A 80 8.76 3.72 -1.00
C ILE A 80 7.71 2.61 -1.07
N THR A 81 8.07 1.45 -0.54
CA THR A 81 7.18 0.30 -0.43
C THR A 81 6.93 -0.07 1.03
N SER A 82 5.77 -0.68 1.28
CA SER A 82 5.45 -1.25 2.59
C SER A 82 6.51 -2.28 3.05
N GLY A 83 7.02 -3.09 2.10
CA GLY A 83 8.09 -4.06 2.38
C GLY A 83 9.37 -3.40 2.87
N GLN A 84 9.76 -2.24 2.31
CA GLN A 84 10.93 -1.52 2.78
C GLN A 84 10.73 -0.94 4.18
N ILE A 85 9.55 -0.39 4.47
CA ILE A 85 9.20 0.10 5.81
C ILE A 85 9.19 -1.05 6.83
N ALA A 86 8.61 -2.21 6.46
CA ALA A 86 8.63 -3.40 7.31
C ALA A 86 10.07 -3.85 7.64
N LEU A 87 10.94 -3.95 6.62
CA LEU A 87 12.35 -4.32 6.82
C LEU A 87 13.08 -3.38 7.78
N ASN A 88 12.89 -2.07 7.60
CA ASN A 88 13.51 -1.06 8.44
C ASN A 88 13.05 -1.19 9.90
N ASN A 89 11.75 -1.40 10.12
CA ASN A 89 11.17 -1.53 11.47
C ASN A 89 11.53 -2.88 12.13
N ILE A 90 11.60 -3.98 11.37
CA ILE A 90 12.03 -5.28 11.89
C ILE A 90 13.42 -5.15 12.54
N LYS A 91 14.37 -4.56 11.81
CA LYS A 91 15.75 -4.39 12.31
C LYS A 91 15.83 -3.41 13.47
N LYS A 92 15.08 -2.31 13.41
CA LYS A 92 15.19 -1.21 14.39
C LYS A 92 14.47 -1.51 15.70
N ASP A 93 13.23 -2.01 15.62
CA ASP A 93 12.31 -2.03 16.76
C ASP A 93 11.83 -3.45 17.12
N ILE A 94 11.45 -4.28 16.13
CA ILE A 94 10.82 -5.56 16.38
C ILE A 94 11.77 -6.54 17.07
N TYR A 95 12.98 -6.67 16.54
CA TYR A 95 14.00 -7.57 17.12
C TYR A 95 14.38 -7.18 18.55
N LYS A 96 14.38 -5.89 18.87
CA LYS A 96 14.67 -5.41 20.22
C LYS A 96 13.51 -5.69 21.19
N LYS A 97 12.27 -5.52 20.71
CA LYS A 97 11.08 -5.61 21.53
C LYS A 97 10.63 -7.05 21.79
N PHE A 98 10.70 -7.91 20.76
CA PHE A 98 10.12 -9.24 20.81
C PHE A 98 11.13 -10.37 20.66
N GLY A 99 12.29 -10.14 20.07
CA GLY A 99 13.27 -11.16 19.71
C GLY A 99 13.30 -11.45 18.21
N ARG A 100 14.11 -12.43 17.78
CA ARG A 100 14.43 -12.62 16.37
C ARG A 100 13.65 -13.72 15.66
N LYS A 101 13.10 -14.69 16.39
CA LYS A 101 12.47 -15.87 15.79
C LYS A 101 11.11 -15.56 15.22
N CYS A 102 10.96 -15.75 13.93
CA CYS A 102 9.74 -15.48 13.14
C CYS A 102 8.98 -16.78 12.86
N TYR A 103 7.67 -16.79 13.11
CA TYR A 103 6.75 -17.79 12.58
C TYR A 103 6.18 -17.26 11.25
N PRO A 104 6.58 -17.82 10.08
CA PRO A 104 6.17 -17.31 8.78
C PRO A 104 4.78 -17.82 8.39
N LEU A 105 3.86 -16.92 8.03
CA LEU A 105 2.57 -17.29 7.42
C LEU A 105 2.71 -17.17 5.89
N GLU A 106 2.86 -18.32 5.22
CA GLU A 106 2.96 -18.44 3.75
C GLU A 106 4.03 -17.54 3.09
N LEU A 107 5.12 -17.23 3.81
CA LEU A 107 6.22 -16.46 3.24
C LEU A 107 7.05 -17.29 2.26
N SER A 108 7.30 -16.73 1.07
CA SER A 108 8.24 -17.33 0.11
C SER A 108 9.69 -17.29 0.62
N LYS A 109 10.54 -18.22 0.15
CA LYS A 109 11.98 -18.22 0.46
C LYS A 109 12.63 -16.86 0.12
N GLN A 110 12.20 -16.21 -0.97
CA GLN A 110 12.70 -14.90 -1.37
C GLN A 110 12.34 -13.81 -0.35
N LYS A 111 11.11 -13.82 0.20
CA LYS A 111 10.68 -12.88 1.24
C LYS A 111 11.44 -13.11 2.55
N ILE A 112 11.60 -14.37 2.96
CA ILE A 112 12.41 -14.74 4.14
C ILE A 112 13.83 -14.17 4.02
N LYS A 113 14.47 -14.36 2.87
CA LYS A 113 15.81 -13.83 2.60
C LYS A 113 15.82 -12.30 2.60
N TYR A 114 14.84 -11.65 1.95
CA TYR A 114 14.76 -10.20 1.88
C TYR A 114 14.61 -9.54 3.25
N PHE A 115 13.72 -10.06 4.09
CA PHE A 115 13.53 -9.55 5.44
C PHE A 115 14.61 -10.01 6.43
N ASN A 116 15.51 -10.91 6.00
CA ASN A 116 16.56 -11.51 6.84
C ASN A 116 16.00 -12.13 8.13
N LEU A 117 14.98 -13.00 7.96
CA LEU A 117 14.26 -13.61 9.06
C LEU A 117 14.92 -14.92 9.55
N ASP A 118 15.02 -15.05 10.86
CA ASP A 118 15.30 -16.34 11.53
C ASP A 118 13.97 -17.06 11.75
N CYS A 119 13.60 -17.94 10.80
CA CYS A 119 12.31 -18.60 10.78
C CYS A 119 12.29 -19.89 11.59
N THR A 120 11.17 -20.14 12.28
CA THR A 120 10.86 -21.41 12.96
C THR A 120 9.51 -21.95 12.54
N LYS A 121 9.38 -23.28 12.48
CA LYS A 121 8.09 -23.97 12.29
C LYS A 121 7.36 -24.20 13.62
N LYS A 122 8.04 -24.06 14.74
CA LYS A 122 7.50 -24.23 16.09
C LYS A 122 7.01 -22.89 16.60
N VAL A 123 5.68 -22.69 16.62
CA VAL A 123 5.05 -21.44 17.04
C VAL A 123 5.41 -21.07 18.48
N GLU A 124 5.55 -22.07 19.37
CA GLU A 124 5.92 -21.91 20.76
C GLU A 124 7.32 -21.32 20.98
N SER A 125 8.19 -21.44 19.98
CA SER A 125 9.55 -20.85 20.03
C SER A 125 9.67 -19.55 19.27
N ALA A 126 8.58 -19.05 18.64
CA ALA A 126 8.59 -17.81 17.89
C ALA A 126 8.40 -16.59 18.80
N ASN A 127 8.92 -15.46 18.37
CA ASN A 127 8.78 -14.17 19.05
C ASN A 127 7.71 -13.28 18.38
N PHE A 128 7.49 -13.49 17.09
CA PHE A 128 6.49 -12.82 16.28
C PHE A 128 6.11 -13.67 15.08
N ALA A 129 4.96 -13.38 14.49
CA ALA A 129 4.54 -13.94 13.21
C ALA A 129 4.66 -12.89 12.10
N MET A 130 4.78 -13.31 10.85
CA MET A 130 4.85 -12.40 9.72
C MET A 130 4.08 -12.91 8.51
N ILE A 131 3.33 -11.99 7.88
CA ILE A 131 2.62 -12.19 6.62
C ILE A 131 3.01 -11.10 5.61
N ALA A 132 2.98 -11.44 4.33
CA ALA A 132 3.29 -10.54 3.22
C ALA A 132 2.32 -10.75 2.05
N ASP A 133 2.83 -10.75 0.81
CA ASP A 133 2.03 -11.11 -0.36
C ASP A 133 1.66 -12.60 -0.30
N LEU A 134 0.42 -12.92 -0.63
CA LEU A 134 -0.07 -14.30 -0.66
C LEU A 134 0.01 -14.88 -2.06
N LYS A 135 0.10 -16.22 -2.13
CA LYS A 135 -0.07 -16.96 -3.38
C LYS A 135 -1.54 -16.94 -3.79
N ASP A 136 -1.77 -17.02 -5.10
CA ASP A 136 -3.12 -17.16 -5.61
C ASP A 136 -3.78 -18.45 -5.16
N GLY A 137 -5.11 -18.41 -5.04
CA GLY A 137 -5.92 -19.57 -4.70
C GLY A 137 -6.02 -19.85 -3.20
N LEU A 138 -5.29 -19.12 -2.35
CA LEU A 138 -5.45 -19.23 -0.91
C LEU A 138 -6.74 -18.55 -0.44
N SER A 139 -7.37 -19.14 0.56
CA SER A 139 -8.56 -18.68 1.25
C SER A 139 -8.28 -18.36 2.72
N ILE A 140 -9.22 -17.76 3.41
CA ILE A 140 -9.13 -17.54 4.87
C ILE A 140 -8.98 -18.85 5.63
N LEU A 141 -9.61 -19.93 5.14
CA LEU A 141 -9.58 -21.24 5.79
C LEU A 141 -8.17 -21.85 5.85
N ASP A 142 -7.33 -21.54 4.85
CA ASP A 142 -5.94 -22.02 4.83
C ASP A 142 -5.09 -21.41 5.97
N PHE A 143 -5.58 -20.32 6.57
CA PHE A 143 -4.91 -19.63 7.69
C PHE A 143 -5.52 -19.95 9.07
N ALA A 144 -6.65 -20.67 9.15
CA ALA A 144 -7.36 -20.90 10.41
C ALA A 144 -6.45 -21.50 11.49
N GLU A 145 -5.77 -22.61 11.18
CA GLU A 145 -4.83 -23.26 12.10
C GLU A 145 -3.64 -22.36 12.49
N HIS A 146 -3.14 -21.58 11.54
CA HIS A 146 -2.06 -20.61 11.81
C HIS A 146 -2.52 -19.52 12.77
N LEU A 147 -3.72 -18.99 12.56
CA LEU A 147 -4.31 -17.92 13.40
C LEU A 147 -4.55 -18.45 14.82
N ASP A 148 -5.12 -19.64 14.97
CA ASP A 148 -5.32 -20.25 16.30
C ASP A 148 -4.00 -20.42 17.06
N LYS A 149 -2.95 -20.90 16.36
CA LYS A 149 -1.62 -21.07 16.96
C LYS A 149 -1.03 -19.74 17.42
N ILE A 150 -1.02 -18.70 16.56
CA ILE A 150 -0.44 -17.38 16.93
C ILE A 150 -1.29 -16.66 17.98
N MET A 151 -2.61 -16.87 18.01
CA MET A 151 -3.48 -16.38 19.08
C MET A 151 -3.16 -17.04 20.42
N LYS A 152 -3.06 -18.36 20.46
CA LYS A 152 -2.72 -19.12 21.68
C LYS A 152 -1.43 -18.64 22.34
N TYR A 153 -0.41 -18.33 21.53
CA TYR A 153 0.88 -17.83 22.03
C TYR A 153 0.97 -16.30 22.06
N LYS A 154 -0.12 -15.59 21.77
CA LYS A 154 -0.20 -14.10 21.76
C LYS A 154 0.91 -13.44 20.93
N LEU A 155 1.30 -14.06 19.81
CA LEU A 155 2.36 -13.53 18.98
C LEU A 155 1.91 -12.25 18.25
N PRO A 156 2.70 -11.18 18.24
CA PRO A 156 2.42 -10.05 17.36
C PRO A 156 2.57 -10.47 15.90
N LEU A 157 1.63 -10.05 15.04
CA LEU A 157 1.66 -10.29 13.60
C LEU A 157 2.18 -9.06 12.87
N LEU A 158 3.25 -9.22 12.09
CA LEU A 158 3.77 -8.20 11.19
C LEU A 158 3.16 -8.37 9.80
N CYS A 159 2.48 -7.34 9.30
CA CYS A 159 1.88 -7.33 7.97
C CYS A 159 2.67 -6.40 7.05
N ALA A 160 3.43 -6.97 6.11
CA ALA A 160 4.26 -6.23 5.16
C ALA A 160 3.50 -5.81 3.89
N ASN A 161 2.34 -6.39 3.61
CA ASN A 161 1.40 -5.92 2.58
C ASN A 161 0.00 -5.81 3.18
N PRO A 162 -0.45 -4.59 3.56
CA PRO A 162 -1.75 -4.41 4.19
C PRO A 162 -2.93 -4.32 3.21
N ASP A 163 -2.74 -4.57 1.91
CA ASP A 163 -3.85 -4.64 0.97
C ASP A 163 -4.78 -5.81 1.31
N TYR A 164 -6.09 -5.57 1.26
CA TYR A 164 -7.09 -6.62 1.43
C TYR A 164 -7.18 -7.50 0.18
N LEU A 165 -7.18 -6.85 -0.98
CA LEU A 165 -7.26 -7.47 -2.29
C LEU A 165 -6.17 -6.91 -3.19
N VAL A 166 -5.66 -7.74 -4.08
CA VAL A 166 -4.71 -7.34 -5.12
C VAL A 166 -5.20 -7.82 -6.49
N HIS A 167 -4.86 -7.07 -7.53
CA HIS A 167 -5.11 -7.50 -8.89
C HIS A 167 -4.20 -8.67 -9.26
N ASN A 168 -4.81 -9.76 -9.73
CA ASN A 168 -4.12 -10.86 -10.35
C ASN A 168 -4.74 -11.15 -11.71
N LYS A 169 -4.01 -10.82 -12.77
CA LYS A 169 -4.50 -10.87 -14.15
C LYS A 169 -5.86 -10.18 -14.28
N ASN A 170 -6.95 -10.93 -14.45
CA ASN A 170 -8.30 -10.42 -14.62
C ASN A 170 -9.19 -10.59 -13.37
N THR A 171 -8.64 -11.07 -12.26
CA THR A 171 -9.36 -11.34 -11.00
C THR A 171 -8.77 -10.55 -9.85
N LEU A 172 -9.51 -10.50 -8.74
CA LEU A 172 -8.99 -10.01 -7.47
C LEU A 172 -8.68 -11.21 -6.58
N SER A 173 -7.47 -11.24 -6.02
CA SER A 173 -7.00 -12.25 -5.08
C SER A 173 -6.85 -11.64 -3.69
N MET A 174 -7.08 -12.45 -2.66
CA MET A 174 -6.83 -12.07 -1.27
C MET A 174 -5.36 -11.76 -1.04
N SER A 175 -5.07 -10.79 -0.18
CA SER A 175 -3.71 -10.42 0.21
C SER A 175 -3.52 -10.47 1.72
N GLY A 176 -2.28 -10.32 2.18
CA GLY A 176 -1.89 -10.43 3.59
C GLY A 176 -2.67 -9.53 4.54
N GLY A 177 -3.14 -8.37 4.04
CA GLY A 177 -3.97 -7.45 4.82
C GLY A 177 -5.29 -8.04 5.29
N THR A 178 -5.93 -8.91 4.49
CA THR A 178 -7.17 -9.61 4.91
C THR A 178 -6.94 -10.49 6.13
N ILE A 179 -5.88 -11.28 6.12
CA ILE A 179 -5.53 -12.16 7.25
C ILE A 179 -5.09 -11.35 8.47
N ALA A 180 -4.36 -10.26 8.25
CA ALA A 180 -3.95 -9.35 9.33
C ALA A 180 -5.14 -8.62 9.96
N GLU A 181 -6.17 -8.28 9.18
CA GLU A 181 -7.42 -7.70 9.70
C GLU A 181 -8.18 -8.72 10.53
N LEU A 182 -8.38 -9.94 10.01
CA LEU A 182 -9.02 -11.02 10.75
C LEU A 182 -8.32 -11.30 12.09
N TYR A 183 -6.98 -11.37 12.09
CA TYR A 183 -6.22 -11.55 13.33
C TYR A 183 -6.45 -10.41 14.32
N SER A 184 -6.53 -9.17 13.84
CA SER A 184 -6.85 -8.00 14.65
C SER A 184 -8.26 -8.06 15.25
N ASP A 185 -9.26 -8.49 14.45
CA ASP A 185 -10.66 -8.62 14.86
C ASP A 185 -10.83 -9.71 15.94
N LEU A 186 -10.00 -10.75 15.89
CA LEU A 186 -9.90 -11.77 16.93
C LEU A 186 -9.18 -11.29 18.21
N GLY A 187 -8.69 -10.05 18.25
CA GLY A 187 -8.00 -9.46 19.41
C GLY A 187 -6.47 -9.60 19.36
N GLY A 188 -5.90 -10.07 18.26
CA GLY A 188 -4.46 -10.17 18.06
C GLY A 188 -3.78 -8.81 17.82
N THR A 189 -2.53 -8.69 18.24
CA THR A 189 -1.73 -7.47 17.99
C THR A 189 -1.14 -7.50 16.59
N VAL A 190 -1.39 -6.46 15.77
CA VAL A 190 -0.90 -6.38 14.38
C VAL A 190 -0.10 -5.10 14.14
N PHE A 191 1.09 -5.24 13.56
CA PHE A 191 1.92 -4.14 13.06
C PHE A 191 1.81 -4.07 11.54
N ARG A 192 1.32 -2.95 11.01
CA ARG A 192 1.08 -2.72 9.59
C ARG A 192 1.95 -1.56 9.10
N TYR A 193 2.60 -1.72 7.93
CA TYR A 193 3.65 -0.80 7.48
C TYR A 193 3.33 0.02 6.24
N GLY A 194 2.30 -0.37 5.47
CA GLY A 194 1.84 0.33 4.27
C GLY A 194 0.66 1.27 4.50
N LYS A 195 0.05 1.74 3.41
CA LYS A 195 -1.21 2.49 3.41
C LYS A 195 -2.35 1.63 3.98
N PRO A 196 -3.25 2.16 4.81
CA PRO A 196 -3.41 3.54 5.26
C PRO A 196 -2.68 3.86 6.58
N TYR A 197 -1.65 3.12 6.96
CA TYR A 197 -0.99 3.20 8.25
C TYR A 197 0.15 4.21 8.24
N GLU A 198 0.36 4.84 9.39
CA GLU A 198 1.24 5.98 9.59
C GLU A 198 2.72 5.75 9.19
N PRO A 199 3.35 4.59 9.45
CA PRO A 199 4.79 4.43 9.25
C PRO A 199 5.30 4.80 7.85
N ILE A 200 4.55 4.46 6.79
CA ILE A 200 4.96 4.76 5.42
C ILE A 200 4.87 6.26 5.09
N TYR A 201 3.89 6.96 5.65
CA TYR A 201 3.74 8.42 5.48
C TYR A 201 4.80 9.18 6.27
N GLN A 202 5.12 8.75 7.48
CA GLN A 202 6.16 9.35 8.31
C GLN A 202 7.54 9.28 7.64
N ASP A 203 7.85 8.16 6.99
CA ASP A 203 9.08 8.02 6.21
C ASP A 203 9.12 9.04 5.07
N ILE A 204 8.03 9.18 4.29
CA ILE A 204 7.89 10.15 3.20
C ILE A 204 8.10 11.57 3.74
N PHE A 205 7.37 11.96 4.79
CA PHE A 205 7.43 13.32 5.33
C PHE A 205 8.84 13.66 5.79
N LYS A 206 9.52 12.73 6.44
CA LYS A 206 10.90 12.90 6.88
C LYS A 206 11.87 13.00 5.69
N LYS A 207 11.80 12.09 4.74
CA LYS A 207 12.71 12.02 3.57
C LYS A 207 12.55 13.23 2.65
N MET A 208 11.33 13.65 2.41
CA MET A 208 11.02 14.77 1.53
C MET A 208 10.98 16.11 2.27
N ARG A 209 11.25 16.13 3.60
CA ARG A 209 11.21 17.32 4.46
C ARG A 209 9.88 18.08 4.34
N ILE A 210 8.76 17.34 4.30
CA ILE A 210 7.42 17.93 4.17
C ILE A 210 6.98 18.45 5.53
N THR A 211 6.84 19.77 5.64
CA THR A 211 6.36 20.47 6.86
C THR A 211 4.93 20.95 6.73
N ASN A 212 4.48 21.28 5.51
CA ASN A 212 3.14 21.75 5.24
C ASN A 212 2.29 20.68 4.57
N LEU A 213 1.50 19.95 5.37
CA LEU A 213 0.64 18.87 4.89
C LEU A 213 -0.49 19.34 3.98
N SER A 214 -0.91 20.62 4.05
CA SER A 214 -1.94 21.17 3.14
C SER A 214 -1.48 21.26 1.68
N LYS A 215 -0.17 21.10 1.44
CA LYS A 215 0.45 21.09 0.12
C LYS A 215 0.67 19.68 -0.44
N VAL A 216 0.12 18.66 0.22
CA VAL A 216 0.24 17.25 -0.19
C VAL A 216 -1.09 16.76 -0.76
N LEU A 217 -1.04 16.09 -1.92
CA LEU A 217 -2.18 15.39 -2.51
C LEU A 217 -1.85 13.89 -2.63
N VAL A 218 -2.69 13.05 -2.03
CA VAL A 218 -2.65 11.59 -2.23
C VAL A 218 -3.48 11.23 -3.45
N ILE A 219 -2.96 10.39 -4.35
CA ILE A 219 -3.64 9.95 -5.56
C ILE A 219 -3.62 8.42 -5.57
N GLY A 220 -4.80 7.81 -5.59
CA GLY A 220 -4.94 6.37 -5.59
C GLY A 220 -6.30 5.89 -6.03
N ASP A 221 -6.41 4.60 -6.30
CA ASP A 221 -7.66 3.97 -6.72
C ASP A 221 -8.38 3.24 -5.57
N SER A 222 -7.67 2.95 -4.47
CA SER A 222 -8.23 2.24 -3.32
C SER A 222 -8.79 3.20 -2.27
N LEU A 223 -10.12 3.12 -2.05
CA LEU A 223 -10.78 3.83 -0.94
C LEU A 223 -10.28 3.33 0.42
N TRP A 224 -9.95 2.02 0.52
CA TRP A 224 -9.50 1.39 1.77
C TRP A 224 -8.07 1.75 2.17
N HIS A 225 -7.22 2.03 1.20
CA HIS A 225 -5.78 2.22 1.43
C HIS A 225 -5.34 3.65 1.13
N ASP A 226 -5.51 4.13 -0.11
CA ASP A 226 -5.04 5.46 -0.52
C ASP A 226 -5.85 6.57 0.12
N ILE A 227 -7.19 6.52 -0.08
CA ILE A 227 -8.07 7.58 0.40
C ILE A 227 -8.20 7.53 1.92
N ALA A 228 -8.30 6.32 2.50
CA ALA A 228 -8.26 6.14 3.95
C ALA A 228 -6.95 6.67 4.57
N GLY A 229 -5.81 6.43 3.90
CA GLY A 229 -4.51 6.95 4.33
C GLY A 229 -4.45 8.46 4.27
N GLY A 230 -4.90 9.06 3.15
CA GLY A 230 -5.04 10.51 3.04
C GLY A 230 -5.87 11.09 4.18
N LYS A 231 -7.06 10.51 4.44
CA LYS A 231 -7.93 10.93 5.55
C LYS A 231 -7.23 10.82 6.91
N LYS A 232 -6.59 9.69 7.19
CA LYS A 232 -5.90 9.43 8.46
C LYS A 232 -4.75 10.41 8.70
N MET A 233 -4.02 10.75 7.64
CA MET A 233 -2.90 11.71 7.69
C MET A 233 -3.37 13.17 7.53
N LYS A 234 -4.67 13.45 7.45
CA LYS A 234 -5.27 14.77 7.23
C LYS A 234 -4.77 15.43 5.93
N LEU A 235 -4.56 14.61 4.90
CA LEU A 235 -4.16 15.03 3.55
C LEU A 235 -5.38 15.09 2.63
N ASP A 236 -5.34 15.98 1.66
CA ASP A 236 -6.29 15.95 0.55
C ASP A 236 -6.04 14.72 -0.34
N SER A 237 -7.11 14.17 -0.92
CA SER A 237 -7.01 13.01 -1.78
C SER A 237 -7.78 13.14 -3.09
N LEU A 238 -7.23 12.52 -4.14
CA LEU A 238 -7.85 12.35 -5.46
C LEU A 238 -8.07 10.85 -5.70
N TRP A 239 -9.33 10.46 -5.79
CA TRP A 239 -9.71 9.07 -6.06
C TRP A 239 -9.79 8.81 -7.57
N ILE A 240 -9.07 7.77 -8.03
CA ILE A 240 -9.14 7.24 -9.40
C ILE A 240 -10.23 6.18 -9.46
N LYS A 241 -11.36 6.49 -10.13
CA LYS A 241 -12.56 5.64 -10.08
C LYS A 241 -12.40 4.33 -10.85
N ASN A 242 -11.64 4.31 -11.94
CA ASN A 242 -11.51 3.13 -12.82
C ASN A 242 -10.45 2.12 -12.36
N GLY A 243 -10.08 2.12 -11.08
CA GLY A 243 -9.18 1.15 -10.46
C GLY A 243 -9.91 0.01 -9.76
N ILE A 244 -9.44 -0.39 -8.57
CA ILE A 244 -9.89 -1.58 -7.84
C ILE A 244 -11.38 -1.59 -7.50
N HIS A 245 -12.02 -0.42 -7.39
CA HIS A 245 -13.46 -0.30 -7.12
C HIS A 245 -14.33 -0.17 -8.38
N LYS A 246 -13.79 -0.33 -9.59
CA LYS A 246 -14.52 -0.11 -10.85
C LYS A 246 -15.82 -0.93 -10.94
N SER A 247 -15.80 -2.18 -10.53
CA SER A 247 -16.99 -3.06 -10.53
C SER A 247 -18.08 -2.59 -9.57
N LYS A 248 -17.70 -1.93 -8.47
CA LYS A 248 -18.62 -1.40 -7.45
C LYS A 248 -19.27 -0.08 -7.86
N LEU A 249 -18.76 0.63 -8.87
CA LEU A 249 -19.32 1.91 -9.30
C LEU A 249 -20.77 1.82 -9.77
N LYS A 250 -21.18 0.67 -10.30
CA LYS A 250 -22.57 0.41 -10.73
C LYS A 250 -23.49 -0.01 -9.58
N LYS A 251 -22.92 -0.33 -8.41
CA LYS A 251 -23.62 -0.83 -7.23
C LYS A 251 -23.56 0.24 -6.13
N LYS A 252 -24.54 1.14 -6.14
CA LYS A 252 -24.56 2.29 -5.21
C LYS A 252 -24.51 1.87 -3.75
N ASP A 253 -25.16 0.77 -3.40
CA ASP A 253 -25.21 0.26 -2.03
C ASP A 253 -23.84 -0.25 -1.54
N GLU A 254 -22.93 -0.66 -2.45
CA GLU A 254 -21.57 -1.06 -2.09
C GLU A 254 -20.58 0.11 -2.04
N ILE A 255 -20.75 1.12 -2.93
CA ILE A 255 -19.76 2.21 -3.04
C ILE A 255 -20.08 3.40 -2.14
N ASN A 256 -21.35 3.76 -1.95
CA ASN A 256 -21.73 4.93 -1.16
C ASN A 256 -21.25 4.87 0.29
N PRO A 257 -21.39 3.75 1.04
CA PRO A 257 -20.85 3.67 2.40
C PRO A 257 -19.35 3.93 2.47
N LEU A 258 -18.58 3.46 1.47
CA LEU A 258 -17.14 3.72 1.40
C LEU A 258 -16.84 5.20 1.13
N LEU A 259 -17.61 5.84 0.22
CA LEU A 259 -17.47 7.26 -0.07
C LEU A 259 -17.83 8.14 1.13
N GLU A 260 -18.86 7.78 1.88
CA GLU A 260 -19.23 8.46 3.13
C GLU A 260 -18.19 8.27 4.22
N LYS A 261 -17.63 7.05 4.34
CA LYS A 261 -16.60 6.73 5.31
C LYS A 261 -15.29 7.47 5.03
N TYR A 262 -14.81 7.46 3.79
CA TYR A 262 -13.46 7.93 3.44
C TYR A 262 -13.40 9.35 2.87
N ARG A 263 -14.48 9.83 2.21
CA ARG A 263 -14.68 11.22 1.77
C ARG A 263 -13.51 11.79 0.96
N PRO A 264 -13.16 11.23 -0.22
CA PRO A 264 -12.13 11.82 -1.06
C PRO A 264 -12.50 13.27 -1.42
N LYS A 265 -11.52 14.17 -1.44
CA LYS A 265 -11.76 15.59 -1.80
C LYS A 265 -12.11 15.71 -3.29
N TYR A 266 -11.36 14.98 -4.13
CA TYR A 266 -11.56 14.96 -5.58
C TYR A 266 -11.74 13.54 -6.09
N ALA A 267 -12.37 13.42 -7.27
CA ALA A 267 -12.44 12.17 -8.02
C ALA A 267 -12.32 12.43 -9.52
N ILE A 268 -11.67 11.50 -10.22
CA ILE A 268 -11.54 11.47 -11.67
C ILE A 268 -11.69 10.02 -12.17
N SER A 269 -12.12 9.82 -13.40
CA SER A 269 -12.28 8.47 -13.98
C SER A 269 -10.94 7.72 -14.06
N HIS A 270 -9.94 8.36 -14.65
CA HIS A 270 -8.55 7.93 -14.79
C HIS A 270 -7.67 9.16 -14.84
N LEU A 271 -6.38 9.01 -14.54
CA LEU A 271 -5.44 10.11 -14.55
C LEU A 271 -5.25 10.62 -15.99
N LYS A 272 -5.57 11.88 -16.24
CA LYS A 272 -5.46 12.56 -17.53
C LYS A 272 -5.36 14.08 -17.38
N LEU A 273 -4.67 14.72 -18.35
CA LEU A 273 -4.56 16.18 -18.46
C LEU A 273 -5.84 16.83 -18.98
#